data_91ab623611bedf8ae7244c5345e2b9ac
#
_entry.id   91ab623611bedf8ae7244c5345e2b9ac
#
_cell.length_a   1.000
_cell.length_b   1.000
_cell.length_c   1.000
_cell.angle_alpha   90.00
_cell.angle_beta   90.00
_cell.angle_gamma   90.00
#
_symmetry.space_group_name_H-M   'P 1'
#
loop_
_entity.id
_entity.type
_entity.pdbx_description
1 polymer ?
#
loop_
_entity_poly.entity_id
_entity_poly.type
_entity_poly.pdbx_seq_one_letter_code
_entity_poly.pdbx_strand_id
1 'polypeptide(L)'
;MKIAFIGEAVSGFGGMETVISNVIHTFENSSPKINCEMFFFCRNDKMDKAWLKEIKYAQSFSNIKLSFLRRAKHVYNFSQWLKETSPDIVICIDIISCLYANKARKKSGKQFTIFSWPHFSLDHKKHAECITYADYHLAISSGIKEQMMA
;
A
#
# COMPACT_ATOMS: atom_id res chain seq x y z
N MET A 1 -0.57 -10.03 15.33
CA MET A 1 -0.65 -9.84 13.87
C MET A 1 -0.19 -8.44 13.50
N LYS A 2 0.57 -8.31 12.44
CA LYS A 2 1.02 -7.02 11.93
C LYS A 2 0.53 -6.82 10.51
N ILE A 3 -0.07 -5.66 10.24
CA ILE A 3 -0.57 -5.28 8.91
C ILE A 3 0.21 -4.05 8.44
N ALA A 4 0.71 -4.11 7.21
CA ALA A 4 1.31 -2.98 6.52
C ALA A 4 0.36 -2.43 5.47
N PHE A 5 0.10 -1.12 5.50
CA PHE A 5 -0.63 -0.41 4.45
C PHE A 5 0.40 0.30 3.58
N ILE A 6 0.38 0.03 2.29
CA ILE A 6 1.37 0.58 1.37
C ILE A 6 0.70 1.31 0.21
N GLY A 7 1.34 2.35 -0.27
CA GLY A 7 0.84 3.11 -1.42
C GLY A 7 1.77 4.23 -1.84
N GLU A 8 1.43 4.85 -2.95
CA GLU A 8 2.06 6.09 -3.37
C GLU A 8 1.66 7.20 -2.40
N ALA A 9 2.46 8.28 -2.36
CA ALA A 9 2.20 9.39 -1.45
C ALA A 9 0.78 9.94 -1.63
N VAL A 10 0.02 9.98 -0.54
CA VAL A 10 -1.31 10.55 -0.52
C VAL A 10 -1.18 12.04 -0.24
N SER A 11 -1.70 12.86 -1.12
CA SER A 11 -1.66 14.33 -1.00
C SER A 11 -3.02 14.87 -0.58
N GLY A 12 -3.21 15.13 0.69
CA GLY A 12 -4.17 16.05 1.30
C GLY A 12 -5.62 16.10 0.84
N PHE A 13 -6.14 15.09 0.16
CA PHE A 13 -7.52 15.13 -0.37
C PHE A 13 -8.51 14.31 0.49
N GLY A 14 -8.51 14.60 1.75
CA GLY A 14 -9.56 14.40 2.73
C GLY A 14 -10.17 13.02 2.94
N GLY A 15 -10.77 12.41 1.95
CA GLY A 15 -11.58 11.21 2.15
C GLY A 15 -10.78 9.93 2.39
N MET A 16 -9.76 9.70 1.60
CA MET A 16 -8.92 8.49 1.66
C MET A 16 -8.11 8.40 2.96
N GLU A 17 -7.52 9.51 3.35
CA GLU A 17 -6.74 9.62 4.59
C GLU A 17 -7.58 9.32 5.81
N THR A 18 -8.79 9.86 5.86
CA THR A 18 -9.74 9.63 6.94
C THR A 18 -10.14 8.15 7.02
N VAL A 19 -10.45 7.53 5.90
CA VAL A 19 -10.82 6.11 5.86
C VAL A 19 -9.67 5.22 6.34
N ILE A 20 -8.48 5.45 5.83
CA ILE A 20 -7.28 4.66 6.22
C ILE A 20 -6.99 4.85 7.70
N SER A 21 -7.01 6.09 8.18
CA SER A 21 -6.76 6.40 9.59
C SER A 21 -7.77 5.71 10.50
N ASN A 22 -9.05 5.74 10.15
CA ASN A 22 -10.11 5.09 10.94
C ASN A 22 -9.94 3.57 10.98
N VAL A 23 -9.59 2.96 9.86
CA VAL A 23 -9.35 1.51 9.79
C VAL A 23 -8.16 1.13 10.67
N ILE A 24 -7.06 1.87 10.59
CA ILE A 24 -5.87 1.61 11.41
C ILE A 24 -6.20 1.76 12.90
N HIS A 25 -6.88 2.81 13.30
CA HIS A 25 -7.28 2.99 14.69
C HIS A 25 -8.20 1.87 15.18
N THR A 26 -9.12 1.41 14.35
CA THR A 26 -9.99 0.28 14.68
C THR A 26 -9.17 -0.99 14.94
N PHE A 27 -8.21 -1.29 14.08
CA PHE A 27 -7.34 -2.46 14.26
C PHE A 27 -6.47 -2.34 15.51
N GLU A 28 -5.89 -1.18 15.75
CA GLU A 28 -5.01 -0.98 16.90
C GLU A 28 -5.76 -0.99 18.23
N ASN A 29 -7.05 -0.68 18.23
CA ASN A 29 -7.92 -0.74 19.40
C ASN A 29 -8.68 -2.06 19.52
N SER A 30 -8.44 -3.01 18.63
CA SER A 30 -9.08 -4.33 18.69
C SER A 30 -8.48 -5.20 19.80
N SER A 31 -9.19 -6.28 20.17
CA SER A 31 -8.74 -7.26 21.14
C SER A 31 -8.81 -8.66 20.51
N PRO A 32 -7.66 -9.30 20.23
CA PRO A 32 -6.29 -8.82 20.44
C PRO A 32 -5.90 -7.66 19.51
N LYS A 33 -4.96 -6.83 19.94
CA LYS A 33 -4.47 -5.68 19.18
C LYS A 33 -3.79 -6.13 17.89
N ILE A 34 -4.12 -5.45 16.78
CA ILE A 34 -3.45 -5.61 15.48
C ILE A 34 -2.53 -4.40 15.29
N ASN A 35 -1.24 -4.65 15.13
CA ASN A 35 -0.25 -3.59 14.91
C ASN A 35 -0.24 -3.18 13.44
N CYS A 36 -0.34 -1.88 13.17
CA CYS A 36 -0.38 -1.34 11.82
C CYS A 36 0.80 -0.40 11.58
N GLU A 37 1.38 -0.47 10.40
CA GLU A 37 2.38 0.46 9.92
C GLU A 37 2.06 0.84 8.46
N MET A 38 2.54 2.00 8.03
CA MET A 38 2.41 2.44 6.64
C MET A 38 3.76 2.53 5.96
N PHE A 39 3.76 2.31 4.64
CA PHE A 39 4.93 2.52 3.79
C PHE A 39 4.52 3.26 2.52
N PHE A 40 5.21 4.35 2.21
CA PHE A 40 4.89 5.20 1.07
C PHE A 40 5.99 5.20 0.02
N PHE A 41 5.59 5.09 -1.24
CA PHE A 41 6.47 5.25 -2.40
C PHE A 41 6.39 6.70 -2.89
N CYS A 42 7.45 7.46 -2.69
CA CYS A 42 7.45 8.90 -2.91
C CYS A 42 8.48 9.33 -3.95
N ARG A 43 8.20 10.41 -4.69
CA ARG A 43 9.21 11.05 -5.53
C ARG A 43 10.06 12.04 -4.72
N ASN A 44 9.45 12.70 -3.75
CA ASN A 44 10.09 13.70 -2.87
C ASN A 44 9.39 13.70 -1.50
N ASP A 45 9.89 14.52 -0.57
CA ASP A 45 9.34 14.62 0.78
C ASP A 45 8.31 15.76 0.92
N LYS A 46 7.39 15.86 -0.05
CA LYS A 46 6.32 16.87 -0.04
C LYS A 46 4.96 16.32 0.40
N MET A 47 4.90 15.07 0.79
CA MET A 47 3.66 14.46 1.26
C MET A 47 3.19 15.13 2.56
N ASP A 48 1.89 15.42 2.66
CA ASP A 48 1.30 15.85 3.93
C ASP A 48 1.31 14.70 4.93
N LYS A 49 1.94 14.93 6.08
CA LYS A 49 2.10 13.95 7.14
C LYS A 49 1.24 14.24 8.36
N ALA A 50 0.53 15.38 8.37
CA ALA A 50 -0.26 15.80 9.52
C ALA A 50 -1.36 14.81 9.89
N TRP A 51 -1.96 14.15 8.90
CA TRP A 51 -3.03 13.17 9.10
C TRP A 51 -2.54 11.86 9.72
N LEU A 52 -1.25 11.55 9.60
CA LEU A 52 -0.67 10.30 10.13
C LEU A 52 -0.65 10.28 11.66
N LYS A 53 -0.51 11.43 12.30
CA LYS A 53 -0.47 11.55 13.77
C LYS A 53 0.47 10.52 14.40
N GLU A 54 -0.09 9.55 15.14
CA GLU A 54 0.65 8.49 15.82
C GLU A 54 0.89 7.25 14.96
N ILE A 55 0.42 7.23 13.72
CA ILE A 55 0.61 6.09 12.82
C ILE A 55 2.10 5.99 12.45
N LYS A 56 2.68 4.85 12.72
CA LYS A 56 4.07 4.57 12.36
C LYS A 56 4.18 4.37 10.85
N TYR A 57 5.14 5.05 10.22
CA TYR A 57 5.32 4.98 8.78
C TYR A 57 6.78 5.04 8.36
N ALA A 58 7.05 4.61 7.15
CA ALA A 58 8.33 4.75 6.46
C ALA A 58 8.10 5.20 5.02
N GLN A 59 9.13 5.70 4.37
CA GLN A 59 9.07 6.23 3.01
C GLN A 59 10.22 5.70 2.17
N SER A 60 9.94 5.45 0.90
CA SER A 60 10.94 5.21 -0.13
C SER A 60 10.95 6.40 -1.08
N PHE A 61 12.12 7.01 -1.28
CA PHE A 61 12.27 8.17 -2.15
C PHE A 61 12.98 7.78 -3.45
N SER A 62 12.38 8.12 -4.57
CA SER A 62 13.02 8.00 -5.87
C SER A 62 12.41 8.98 -6.86
N ASN A 63 13.24 9.86 -7.40
CA ASN A 63 12.87 10.80 -8.48
C ASN A 63 13.48 10.42 -9.83
N ILE A 64 13.95 9.19 -9.98
CA ILE A 64 14.54 8.69 -11.22
C ILE A 64 13.52 8.79 -12.35
N LYS A 65 13.91 9.41 -13.48
CA LYS A 65 13.00 9.66 -14.60
C LYS A 65 12.57 8.38 -15.33
N LEU A 66 13.48 7.42 -15.47
CA LEU A 66 13.17 6.14 -16.08
C LEU A 66 12.30 5.31 -15.13
N SER A 67 11.06 5.04 -15.53
CA SER A 67 10.08 4.42 -14.63
C SER A 67 10.49 3.04 -14.13
N PHE A 68 11.13 2.21 -14.95
CA PHE A 68 11.56 0.88 -14.50
C PHE A 68 12.67 0.95 -13.43
N LEU A 69 13.58 1.90 -13.53
CA LEU A 69 14.64 2.11 -12.52
C LEU A 69 14.05 2.69 -11.23
N ARG A 70 13.11 3.63 -11.36
CA ARG A 70 12.40 4.19 -10.21
C ARG A 70 11.67 3.11 -9.43
N ARG A 71 10.96 2.24 -10.14
CA ARG A 71 10.24 1.10 -9.53
C ARG A 71 11.20 0.11 -8.89
N ALA A 72 12.31 -0.20 -9.55
CA ALA A 72 13.32 -1.10 -8.99
C ALA A 72 13.87 -0.58 -7.66
N LYS A 73 14.12 0.73 -7.56
CA LYS A 73 14.57 1.36 -6.31
C LYS A 73 13.50 1.26 -5.22
N HIS A 74 12.25 1.52 -5.54
CA HIS A 74 11.14 1.36 -4.59
C HIS A 74 11.00 -0.07 -4.10
N VAL A 75 11.08 -1.05 -5.00
CA VAL A 75 11.04 -2.48 -4.64
C VAL A 75 12.20 -2.84 -3.73
N TYR A 76 13.39 -2.36 -4.02
CA TYR A 76 14.56 -2.60 -3.17
C TYR A 76 14.36 -2.03 -1.75
N ASN A 77 14.00 -0.76 -1.66
CA ASN A 77 13.78 -0.10 -0.37
C ASN A 77 12.67 -0.77 0.43
N PHE A 78 11.57 -1.11 -0.22
CA PHE A 78 10.47 -1.82 0.42
C PHE A 78 10.89 -3.21 0.88
N SER A 79 11.69 -3.93 0.09
CA SER A 79 12.21 -5.25 0.47
C SER A 79 13.06 -5.20 1.75
N GLN A 80 13.88 -4.17 1.90
CA GLN A 80 14.67 -3.97 3.13
C GLN A 80 13.76 -3.72 4.33
N TRP A 81 12.75 -2.85 4.17
CA TRP A 81 11.78 -2.57 5.22
C TRP A 81 10.99 -3.82 5.62
N LEU A 82 10.60 -4.66 4.65
CA LEU A 82 9.92 -5.93 4.91
C LEU A 82 10.75 -6.88 5.78
N LYS A 83 12.05 -6.90 5.57
CA LYS A 83 12.96 -7.74 6.38
C LYS A 83 12.99 -7.29 7.84
N GLU A 84 12.86 -6.01 8.08
CA GLU A 84 12.87 -5.44 9.44
C GLU A 84 11.51 -5.58 10.14
N THR A 85 10.43 -5.32 9.42
CA THR A 85 9.09 -5.25 10.00
C THR A 85 8.35 -6.57 9.99
N SER A 86 8.60 -7.43 9.00
CA SER A 86 7.96 -8.75 8.84
C SER A 86 6.44 -8.73 9.05
N PRO A 87 5.67 -7.99 8.23
CA PRO A 87 4.22 -7.99 8.33
C PRO A 87 3.62 -9.33 7.93
N ASP A 88 2.46 -9.66 8.48
CA ASP A 88 1.69 -10.84 8.11
C ASP A 88 0.81 -10.58 6.89
N ILE A 89 0.31 -9.34 6.78
CA ILE A 89 -0.57 -8.89 5.70
C ILE A 89 -0.07 -7.55 5.19
N VAL A 90 -0.10 -7.40 3.86
CA VAL A 90 0.17 -6.12 3.18
C VAL A 90 -1.08 -5.71 2.42
N ILE A 91 -1.60 -4.52 2.73
CA ILE A 91 -2.77 -3.94 2.07
C ILE A 91 -2.30 -2.81 1.16
N CYS A 92 -2.54 -2.96 -0.12
CA CYS A 92 -2.16 -2.00 -1.15
C CYS A 92 -3.30 -1.01 -1.36
N ILE A 93 -3.08 0.27 -1.02
CA ILE A 93 -4.10 1.32 -1.13
C ILE A 93 -4.24 1.89 -2.55
N ASP A 94 -3.35 1.49 -3.45
CA ASP A 94 -3.42 1.77 -4.88
C ASP A 94 -2.97 0.56 -5.70
N ILE A 95 -3.24 0.60 -7.00
CA ILE A 95 -3.05 -0.55 -7.88
C ILE A 95 -1.57 -0.88 -8.10
N ILE A 96 -0.74 0.14 -8.34
CA ILE A 96 0.69 -0.08 -8.63
C ILE A 96 1.44 -0.69 -7.44
N SER A 97 1.00 -0.42 -6.24
CA SER A 97 1.60 -0.99 -5.03
C SER A 97 1.45 -2.51 -4.96
N CYS A 98 0.45 -3.08 -5.63
CA CYS A 98 0.32 -4.53 -5.74
C CYS A 98 1.52 -5.14 -6.48
N LEU A 99 1.99 -4.47 -7.53
CA LEU A 99 3.19 -4.88 -8.25
C LEU A 99 4.42 -4.80 -7.35
N TYR A 100 4.58 -3.70 -6.61
CA TYR A 100 5.70 -3.53 -5.69
C TYR A 100 5.69 -4.60 -4.59
N ALA A 101 4.52 -4.87 -4.02
CA ALA A 101 4.35 -5.89 -2.98
C ALA A 101 4.74 -7.28 -3.49
N ASN A 102 4.27 -7.67 -4.67
CA ASN A 102 4.58 -8.97 -5.25
C ASN A 102 6.07 -9.14 -5.54
N LYS A 103 6.69 -8.14 -6.15
CA LYS A 103 8.14 -8.16 -6.44
C LYS A 103 8.97 -8.17 -5.16
N ALA A 104 8.61 -7.36 -4.18
CA ALA A 104 9.31 -7.29 -2.91
C ALA A 104 9.14 -8.56 -2.07
N ARG A 105 7.98 -9.21 -2.14
CA ARG A 105 7.75 -10.52 -1.50
C ARG A 105 8.75 -11.55 -2.01
N LYS A 106 8.92 -11.63 -3.32
CA LYS A 106 9.89 -12.53 -3.96
C LYS A 106 11.33 -12.17 -3.59
N LYS A 107 11.66 -10.89 -3.64
CA LYS A 107 13.01 -10.40 -3.38
C LYS A 107 13.43 -10.53 -1.91
N SER A 108 12.53 -10.28 -0.98
CA SER A 108 12.80 -10.36 0.46
C SER A 108 12.77 -11.77 1.02
N GLY A 109 12.09 -12.70 0.33
CA GLY A 109 11.82 -14.04 0.84
C GLY A 109 10.81 -14.09 1.99
N LYS A 110 10.19 -12.96 2.33
CA LYS A 110 9.19 -12.89 3.42
C LYS A 110 7.85 -13.44 2.97
N GLN A 111 7.15 -14.09 3.88
CA GLN A 111 5.82 -14.65 3.66
C GLN A 111 4.77 -13.71 4.20
N PHE A 112 3.91 -13.20 3.35
CA PHE A 112 2.76 -12.38 3.72
C PHE A 112 1.68 -12.46 2.64
N THR A 113 0.45 -12.15 3.02
CA THR A 113 -0.68 -12.10 2.10
C THR A 113 -0.86 -10.68 1.59
N ILE A 114 -1.11 -10.53 0.29
CA ILE A 114 -1.31 -9.23 -0.37
C ILE A 114 -2.79 -9.04 -0.65
N PHE A 115 -3.35 -7.94 -0.12
CA PHE A 115 -4.69 -7.45 -0.43
C PHE A 115 -4.61 -6.20 -1.28
N SER A 116 -5.40 -6.12 -2.33
CA SER A 116 -5.64 -4.85 -3.02
C SER A 116 -6.82 -4.14 -2.37
N TRP A 117 -6.72 -2.83 -2.21
CA TRP A 117 -7.80 -1.99 -1.67
C TRP A 117 -7.84 -0.66 -2.42
N PRO A 118 -8.21 -0.68 -3.72
CA PRO A 118 -8.25 0.54 -4.52
C PRO A 118 -9.41 1.43 -4.10
N HIS A 119 -9.11 2.73 -3.98
CA HIS A 119 -10.09 3.73 -3.56
C HIS A 119 -10.77 4.44 -4.73
N PHE A 120 -10.37 4.12 -5.96
CA PHE A 120 -10.88 4.74 -7.19
C PHE A 120 -11.32 3.68 -8.19
N SER A 121 -12.14 4.11 -9.16
CA SER A 121 -12.55 3.24 -10.26
C SER A 121 -11.34 2.68 -11.01
N LEU A 122 -11.44 1.43 -11.43
CA LEU A 122 -10.43 0.76 -12.25
C LEU A 122 -10.55 1.09 -13.74
N ASP A 123 -11.69 1.68 -14.15
CA ASP A 123 -11.93 2.03 -15.54
C ASP A 123 -10.91 3.06 -16.02
N HIS A 124 -10.30 2.79 -17.16
CA HIS A 124 -9.27 3.65 -17.76
C HIS A 124 -8.07 3.94 -16.86
N LYS A 125 -7.89 3.18 -15.79
CA LYS A 125 -6.74 3.35 -14.90
C LYS A 125 -5.49 2.77 -15.53
N LYS A 126 -4.43 3.58 -15.57
CA LYS A 126 -3.13 3.11 -16.01
C LYS A 126 -2.62 2.00 -15.08
N HIS A 127 -2.12 0.94 -15.67
CA HIS A 127 -1.60 -0.23 -14.93
C HIS A 127 -2.67 -0.99 -14.13
N ALA A 128 -3.94 -0.95 -14.54
CA ALA A 128 -5.02 -1.67 -13.85
C ALA A 128 -4.74 -3.18 -13.71
N GLU A 129 -4.01 -3.76 -14.66
CA GLU A 129 -3.59 -5.16 -14.62
C GLU A 129 -2.74 -5.52 -13.40
N CYS A 130 -2.11 -4.55 -12.74
CA CYS A 130 -1.29 -4.80 -11.55
C CYS A 130 -2.11 -5.32 -10.38
N ILE A 131 -3.42 -5.13 -10.37
CA ILE A 131 -4.29 -5.67 -9.32
C ILE A 131 -4.22 -7.19 -9.23
N THR A 132 -3.90 -7.86 -10.35
CA THR A 132 -3.78 -9.33 -10.41
C THR A 132 -2.64 -9.88 -9.56
N TYR A 133 -1.71 -9.04 -9.13
CA TYR A 133 -0.61 -9.45 -8.25
C TYR A 133 -1.04 -9.60 -6.78
N ALA A 134 -2.22 -9.09 -6.41
CA ALA A 134 -2.75 -9.31 -5.07
C ALA A 134 -3.38 -10.70 -4.94
N ASP A 135 -3.30 -11.27 -3.75
CA ASP A 135 -3.90 -12.57 -3.44
C ASP A 135 -5.41 -12.44 -3.23
N TYR A 136 -5.85 -11.31 -2.68
CA TYR A 136 -7.26 -11.00 -2.40
C TYR A 136 -7.55 -9.54 -2.74
N HIS A 137 -8.84 -9.23 -2.92
CA HIS A 137 -9.29 -7.90 -3.29
C HIS A 137 -10.36 -7.39 -2.32
N LEU A 138 -10.21 -6.15 -1.86
CA LEU A 138 -11.20 -5.43 -1.06
C LEU A 138 -11.82 -4.35 -1.93
N ALA A 139 -13.12 -4.40 -2.12
CA ALA A 139 -13.84 -3.41 -2.93
C ALA A 139 -14.61 -2.44 -2.02
N ILE A 140 -14.46 -1.14 -2.27
CA ILE A 140 -15.17 -0.10 -1.51
C ILE A 140 -16.61 0.11 -1.99
N SER A 141 -16.96 -0.43 -3.16
CA SER A 141 -18.30 -0.33 -3.75
C SER A 141 -18.59 -1.53 -4.63
N SER A 142 -19.89 -1.75 -4.94
CA SER A 142 -20.32 -2.78 -5.88
C SER A 142 -19.77 -2.56 -7.28
N GLY A 143 -19.68 -1.31 -7.74
CA GLY A 143 -19.10 -0.96 -9.03
C GLY A 143 -17.63 -1.37 -9.15
N ILE A 144 -16.82 -1.11 -8.12
CA ILE A 144 -15.41 -1.55 -8.10
C ILE A 144 -15.32 -3.07 -8.02
N LYS A 145 -16.18 -3.72 -7.25
CA LYS A 145 -16.25 -5.18 -7.20
C LYS A 145 -16.49 -5.79 -8.58
N GLU A 146 -17.42 -5.25 -9.34
CA GLU A 146 -17.69 -5.72 -10.70
C GLU A 146 -16.49 -5.55 -11.62
N GLN A 147 -15.78 -4.41 -11.54
CA GLN A 147 -14.55 -4.17 -12.29
C GLN A 147 -13.44 -5.17 -11.94
N MET A 148 -13.32 -5.56 -10.68
CA MET A 148 -12.33 -6.55 -10.24
C MET A 148 -12.65 -7.95 -10.76
N MET A 149 -13.92 -8.28 -10.97
CA MET A 149 -14.38 -9.58 -11.44
C MET A 149 -14.39 -9.70 -12.96
N ALA A 150 -14.24 -8.60 -13.68
CA ALA A 150 -14.26 -8.57 -15.14
C ALA A 150 -12.97 -9.09 -15.77
#